data_4437fe50deed92375c2825bb3ad833ae
#
_entry.id   4437fe50deed92375c2825bb3ad833ae
#
_cell.length_a   1.000
_cell.length_b   1.000
_cell.length_c   1.000
_cell.angle_alpha   90.00
_cell.angle_beta   90.00
_cell.angle_gamma   90.00
#
_symmetry.space_group_name_H-M   'P 1'
#
loop_
_entity.id
_entity.type
_entity.pdbx_description
1 polymer ?
#
loop_
_entity_poly.entity_id
_entity_poly.type
_entity_poly.pdbx_seq_one_letter_code
_entity_poly.pdbx_strand_id
1 'polypeptide(L)'
;MPAHTQPEAEGGMPRGGRRRDPAADRAILESTLGLLGEGRSFSALSMDLVAQRAGVARATVYRRWRNKEELVLAALGCLDLPAPPLDGLPLRDKLVSLTDQIRHRGQDTNLHRLLAGLLGEAVRRPQLVERFEDTVTAARRDALRQALREGMDSGELRPGLDVDQAIELLTGPMLSRLILRQKTVESAAFAESIVDTFLNGTRTHPELPSG
;
A
#
# COMPACT_ATOMS: atom_id res chain seq x y z
N MET A 1 26.10 -63.52 -40.20
CA MET A 1 25.42 -62.21 -40.43
C MET A 1 25.04 -61.69 -39.11
N PRO A 2 25.78 -60.71 -38.51
CA PRO A 2 25.39 -60.12 -37.26
C PRO A 2 24.52 -58.91 -37.53
N ALA A 3 23.44 -58.74 -36.67
CA ALA A 3 22.49 -57.68 -36.68
C ALA A 3 23.11 -56.40 -36.11
N HIS A 4 22.92 -55.29 -36.83
CA HIS A 4 23.26 -53.95 -36.36
C HIS A 4 22.20 -53.45 -35.36
N THR A 5 22.60 -53.25 -34.08
CA THR A 5 21.86 -52.55 -33.08
C THR A 5 22.20 -51.05 -33.15
N GLN A 6 21.25 -50.23 -33.49
CA GLN A 6 21.37 -48.76 -33.38
C GLN A 6 21.23 -48.35 -31.92
N PRO A 7 22.00 -47.36 -31.43
CA PRO A 7 21.77 -46.78 -30.10
C PRO A 7 20.59 -45.81 -30.13
N GLU A 8 19.70 -46.02 -29.18
CA GLU A 8 18.57 -45.13 -28.89
C GLU A 8 19.06 -43.74 -28.46
N ALA A 9 18.46 -42.72 -29.06
CA ALA A 9 18.68 -41.34 -28.74
C ALA A 9 18.13 -41.03 -27.32
N GLU A 10 19.01 -40.66 -26.40
CA GLU A 10 18.65 -40.15 -25.08
C GLU A 10 17.79 -38.90 -25.23
N GLY A 11 16.53 -39.02 -24.79
CA GLY A 11 15.58 -37.95 -24.69
C GLY A 11 16.07 -36.89 -23.70
N GLY A 12 16.41 -35.71 -24.24
CA GLY A 12 16.73 -34.55 -23.41
C GLY A 12 15.55 -34.18 -22.49
N MET A 13 15.76 -34.27 -21.18
CA MET A 13 14.81 -33.79 -20.17
C MET A 13 14.50 -32.32 -20.43
N PRO A 14 13.23 -31.90 -20.37
CA PRO A 14 12.86 -30.48 -20.43
C PRO A 14 13.49 -29.78 -19.25
N ARG A 15 14.30 -28.75 -19.52
CA ARG A 15 14.84 -27.83 -18.53
C ARG A 15 13.66 -27.14 -17.84
N GLY A 16 13.24 -27.67 -16.69
CA GLY A 16 12.23 -27.10 -15.85
C GLY A 16 12.56 -25.65 -15.58
N GLY A 17 11.62 -24.74 -15.86
CA GLY A 17 11.77 -23.33 -15.61
C GLY A 17 12.18 -23.13 -14.15
N ARG A 18 13.32 -22.46 -13.92
CA ARG A 18 13.88 -22.19 -12.59
C ARG A 18 12.79 -21.57 -11.73
N ARG A 19 12.33 -22.31 -10.73
CA ARG A 19 11.32 -21.87 -9.74
C ARG A 19 11.64 -20.43 -9.31
N ARG A 20 10.62 -19.58 -9.21
CA ARG A 20 10.76 -18.23 -8.60
C ARG A 20 11.46 -18.40 -7.27
N ASP A 21 12.55 -17.68 -7.07
CA ASP A 21 13.27 -17.63 -5.80
C ASP A 21 12.69 -16.50 -4.94
N PRO A 22 11.92 -16.83 -3.88
CA PRO A 22 11.31 -15.82 -3.02
C PRO A 22 12.34 -14.97 -2.26
N ALA A 23 13.54 -15.52 -2.01
CA ALA A 23 14.61 -14.78 -1.34
C ALA A 23 15.16 -13.67 -2.24
N ALA A 24 15.31 -13.94 -3.55
CA ALA A 24 15.72 -12.92 -4.51
C ALA A 24 14.65 -11.83 -4.67
N ASP A 25 13.36 -12.18 -4.65
CA ASP A 25 12.27 -11.21 -4.71
C ASP A 25 12.31 -10.27 -3.49
N ARG A 26 12.44 -10.84 -2.30
CA ARG A 26 12.56 -10.07 -1.06
C ARG A 26 13.77 -9.14 -1.09
N ALA A 27 14.95 -9.62 -1.45
CA ALA A 27 16.18 -8.81 -1.51
C ALA A 27 16.05 -7.63 -2.49
N ILE A 28 15.37 -7.82 -3.63
CA ILE A 28 15.13 -6.76 -4.61
C ILE A 28 14.17 -5.71 -4.05
N LEU A 29 13.07 -6.12 -3.41
CA LEU A 29 12.06 -5.21 -2.85
C LEU A 29 12.63 -4.42 -1.67
N GLU A 30 13.37 -5.08 -0.75
CA GLU A 30 14.07 -4.42 0.36
C GLU A 30 15.13 -3.42 -0.14
N SER A 31 15.90 -3.79 -1.17
CA SER A 31 16.88 -2.88 -1.79
C SER A 31 16.23 -1.67 -2.43
N THR A 32 15.06 -1.84 -3.04
CA THR A 32 14.26 -0.75 -3.62
C THR A 32 13.80 0.23 -2.54
N LEU A 33 13.22 -0.29 -1.46
CA LEU A 33 12.79 0.51 -0.31
C LEU A 33 13.97 1.22 0.37
N GLY A 34 15.10 0.53 0.55
CA GLY A 34 16.32 1.10 1.12
C GLY A 34 16.84 2.29 0.31
N LEU A 35 16.93 2.14 -1.02
CA LEU A 35 17.40 3.23 -1.90
C LEU A 35 16.48 4.45 -1.86
N LEU A 36 15.18 4.26 -1.82
CA LEU A 36 14.19 5.34 -1.71
C LEU A 36 14.21 5.97 -0.31
N GLY A 37 14.34 5.16 0.74
CA GLY A 37 14.45 5.62 2.13
C GLY A 37 15.73 6.42 2.41
N GLU A 38 16.82 6.17 1.68
CA GLU A 38 18.05 6.95 1.70
C GLU A 38 17.89 8.34 1.04
N GLY A 39 16.69 8.67 0.54
CA GLY A 39 16.37 9.96 -0.07
C GLY A 39 16.64 10.02 -1.57
N ARG A 40 16.85 8.89 -2.24
CA ARG A 40 16.92 8.87 -3.70
C ARG A 40 15.55 9.18 -4.28
N SER A 41 15.51 10.13 -5.21
CA SER A 41 14.27 10.43 -5.93
C SER A 41 13.86 9.23 -6.81
N PHE A 42 12.58 9.13 -7.09
CA PHE A 42 12.07 8.15 -8.04
C PHE A 42 12.78 8.24 -9.40
N SER A 43 13.14 9.45 -9.85
CA SER A 43 13.84 9.67 -11.11
C SER A 43 15.27 9.11 -11.09
N ALA A 44 15.97 9.19 -9.95
CA ALA A 44 17.34 8.69 -9.78
C ALA A 44 17.41 7.17 -9.55
N LEU A 45 16.28 6.52 -9.26
CA LEU A 45 16.20 5.07 -9.15
C LEU A 45 16.27 4.42 -10.52
N SER A 46 17.06 3.36 -10.67
CA SER A 46 17.08 2.50 -11.86
C SER A 46 17.02 1.02 -11.49
N MET A 47 16.47 0.21 -12.39
CA MET A 47 16.41 -1.25 -12.24
C MET A 47 17.81 -1.86 -12.05
N ASP A 48 18.80 -1.31 -12.73
CA ASP A 48 20.20 -1.74 -12.65
C ASP A 48 20.82 -1.46 -11.28
N LEU A 49 20.54 -0.28 -10.74
CA LEU A 49 20.99 0.11 -9.40
C LEU A 49 20.38 -0.81 -8.33
N VAL A 50 19.10 -1.13 -8.47
CA VAL A 50 18.43 -2.08 -7.57
C VAL A 50 19.05 -3.47 -7.68
N ALA A 51 19.30 -3.96 -8.90
CA ALA A 51 19.94 -5.25 -9.11
C ALA A 51 21.32 -5.32 -8.45
N GLN A 52 22.12 -4.27 -8.61
CA GLN A 52 23.43 -4.15 -7.98
C GLN A 52 23.33 -4.17 -6.45
N ARG A 53 22.42 -3.39 -5.87
CA ARG A 53 22.21 -3.34 -4.41
C ARG A 53 21.71 -4.65 -3.84
N ALA A 54 20.83 -5.35 -4.56
CA ALA A 54 20.25 -6.63 -4.17
C ALA A 54 21.21 -7.82 -4.39
N GLY A 55 22.36 -7.60 -5.02
CA GLY A 55 23.30 -8.67 -5.33
C GLY A 55 22.78 -9.70 -6.34
N VAL A 56 21.88 -9.29 -7.24
CA VAL A 56 21.28 -10.18 -8.24
C VAL A 56 21.63 -9.75 -9.68
N ALA A 57 21.54 -10.68 -10.61
CA ALA A 57 21.72 -10.35 -12.02
C ALA A 57 20.62 -9.41 -12.52
N ARG A 58 20.94 -8.41 -13.36
CA ARG A 58 19.97 -7.47 -13.97
C ARG A 58 18.78 -8.20 -14.60
N ALA A 59 19.05 -9.25 -15.37
CA ALA A 59 18.01 -10.07 -15.98
C ALA A 59 17.00 -10.64 -14.97
N THR A 60 17.40 -10.83 -13.72
CA THR A 60 16.53 -11.31 -12.65
C THR A 60 15.49 -10.26 -12.27
N VAL A 61 15.85 -8.99 -12.22
CA VAL A 61 14.93 -7.89 -11.93
C VAL A 61 13.98 -7.68 -13.12
N TYR A 62 14.52 -7.54 -14.34
CA TYR A 62 13.72 -7.28 -15.54
C TYR A 62 12.73 -8.41 -15.91
N ARG A 63 13.03 -9.65 -15.52
CA ARG A 63 12.10 -10.77 -15.72
C ARG A 63 10.89 -10.70 -14.79
N ARG A 64 11.01 -10.03 -13.63
CA ARG A 64 9.98 -9.97 -12.59
C ARG A 64 9.11 -8.71 -12.68
N TRP A 65 9.74 -7.59 -12.98
CA TRP A 65 9.07 -6.29 -13.12
C TRP A 65 9.41 -5.69 -14.47
N ARG A 66 8.40 -5.26 -15.19
CA ARG A 66 8.55 -4.71 -16.56
C ARG A 66 9.25 -3.36 -16.56
N ASN A 67 9.03 -2.59 -15.50
CA ASN A 67 9.55 -1.24 -15.36
C ASN A 67 9.76 -0.89 -13.89
N LYS A 68 10.40 0.26 -13.68
CA LYS A 68 10.69 0.82 -12.36
C LYS A 68 9.42 1.12 -11.55
N GLU A 69 8.34 1.52 -12.19
CA GLU A 69 7.07 1.82 -11.53
C GLU A 69 6.46 0.57 -10.90
N GLU A 70 6.40 -0.53 -11.65
CA GLU A 70 5.95 -1.81 -11.13
C GLU A 70 6.80 -2.29 -9.95
N LEU A 71 8.12 -2.14 -10.05
CA LEU A 71 9.05 -2.52 -8.98
C LEU A 71 8.80 -1.70 -7.71
N VAL A 72 8.67 -0.38 -7.84
CA VAL A 72 8.42 0.52 -6.71
C VAL A 72 7.07 0.23 -6.06
N LEU A 73 6.00 0.04 -6.86
CA LEU A 73 4.69 -0.31 -6.34
C LEU A 73 4.69 -1.66 -5.62
N ALA A 74 5.38 -2.66 -6.17
CA ALA A 74 5.54 -3.94 -5.49
C ALA A 74 6.30 -3.83 -4.17
N ALA A 75 7.35 -3.00 -4.13
CA ALA A 75 8.12 -2.74 -2.92
C ALA A 75 7.26 -2.02 -1.86
N LEU A 76 6.46 -1.04 -2.27
CA LEU A 76 5.51 -0.35 -1.40
C LEU A 76 4.42 -1.29 -0.86
N GLY A 77 3.94 -2.22 -1.71
CA GLY A 77 2.99 -3.24 -1.29
C GLY A 77 3.51 -4.16 -0.19
N CYS A 78 4.83 -4.38 -0.10
CA CYS A 78 5.42 -5.13 1.01
C CYS A 78 5.32 -4.41 2.36
N LEU A 79 5.06 -3.11 2.35
CA LEU A 79 4.81 -2.33 3.55
C LEU A 79 3.33 -2.33 3.95
N ASP A 80 2.48 -2.99 3.14
CA ASP A 80 1.06 -3.07 3.44
C ASP A 80 0.82 -4.01 4.63
N LEU A 81 0.17 -3.48 5.66
CA LEU A 81 -0.30 -4.27 6.77
C LEU A 81 -1.69 -4.80 6.38
N PRO A 82 -1.97 -6.08 6.63
CA PRO A 82 -3.32 -6.59 6.46
C PRO A 82 -4.32 -5.73 7.25
N ALA A 83 -5.53 -5.58 6.73
CA ALA A 83 -6.57 -4.90 7.48
C ALA A 83 -6.73 -5.58 8.86
N PRO A 84 -6.87 -4.80 9.94
CA PRO A 84 -7.09 -5.37 11.26
C PRO A 84 -8.40 -6.14 11.27
N PRO A 85 -8.57 -7.13 12.17
CA PRO A 85 -9.87 -7.76 12.35
C PRO A 85 -10.88 -6.70 12.84
N LEU A 86 -11.95 -6.51 12.08
CA LEU A 86 -12.98 -5.48 12.35
C LEU A 86 -14.32 -6.08 12.76
N ASP A 87 -14.45 -7.41 12.72
CA ASP A 87 -15.69 -8.10 13.00
C ASP A 87 -16.20 -7.81 14.40
N GLY A 88 -17.48 -7.46 14.51
CA GLY A 88 -18.14 -7.19 15.80
C GLY A 88 -17.75 -5.88 16.47
N LEU A 89 -16.84 -5.07 15.89
CA LEU A 89 -16.48 -3.78 16.45
C LEU A 89 -17.56 -2.73 16.15
N PRO A 90 -17.81 -1.79 17.09
CA PRO A 90 -18.60 -0.59 16.84
C PRO A 90 -18.01 0.22 15.69
N LEU A 91 -18.84 0.99 14.99
CA LEU A 91 -18.41 1.82 13.85
C LEU A 91 -17.22 2.72 14.20
N ARG A 92 -17.27 3.41 15.36
CA ARG A 92 -16.18 4.26 15.82
C ARG A 92 -14.86 3.52 15.88
N ASP A 93 -14.84 2.33 16.46
CA ASP A 93 -13.61 1.55 16.66
C ASP A 93 -13.08 0.98 15.35
N LYS A 94 -13.96 0.61 14.40
CA LYS A 94 -13.58 0.26 13.02
C LYS A 94 -12.85 1.43 12.35
N LEU A 95 -13.44 2.63 12.41
CA LEU A 95 -12.86 3.82 11.78
C LEU A 95 -11.54 4.23 12.43
N VAL A 96 -11.44 4.20 13.77
CA VAL A 96 -10.20 4.48 14.50
C VAL A 96 -9.11 3.50 14.10
N SER A 97 -9.40 2.20 14.10
CA SER A 97 -8.43 1.15 13.75
C SER A 97 -7.88 1.32 12.34
N LEU A 98 -8.76 1.59 11.36
CA LEU A 98 -8.37 1.80 9.97
C LEU A 98 -7.60 3.11 9.75
N THR A 99 -7.95 4.18 10.45
CA THR A 99 -7.22 5.45 10.39
C THR A 99 -5.87 5.34 11.06
N ASP A 100 -5.78 4.65 12.21
CA ASP A 100 -4.54 4.47 12.96
C ASP A 100 -3.51 3.57 12.25
N GLN A 101 -3.94 2.69 11.35
CA GLN A 101 -3.01 1.96 10.49
C GLN A 101 -2.03 2.86 9.74
N ILE A 102 -2.44 4.08 9.38
CA ILE A 102 -1.55 5.03 8.70
C ILE A 102 -0.42 5.45 9.64
N ARG A 103 -0.69 5.61 10.93
CA ARG A 103 0.32 5.90 11.94
C ARG A 103 1.34 4.79 12.08
N HIS A 104 0.90 3.54 12.18
CA HIS A 104 1.80 2.39 12.27
C HIS A 104 2.76 2.30 11.09
N ARG A 105 2.28 2.59 9.90
CA ARG A 105 3.13 2.69 8.70
C ARG A 105 4.09 3.87 8.77
N GLY A 106 3.66 4.98 9.34
CA GLY A 106 4.43 6.21 9.46
C GLY A 106 5.52 6.18 10.55
N GLN A 107 5.63 5.12 11.35
CA GLN A 107 6.74 4.96 12.30
C GLN A 107 8.05 4.57 11.63
N ASP A 108 7.99 4.05 10.41
CA ASP A 108 9.19 3.81 9.60
C ASP A 108 9.65 5.11 8.92
N THR A 109 10.79 5.64 9.39
CA THR A 109 11.39 6.87 8.85
C THR A 109 11.67 6.79 7.34
N ASN A 110 11.93 5.59 6.83
CA ASN A 110 12.17 5.37 5.41
C ASN A 110 10.87 5.51 4.61
N LEU A 111 9.75 5.06 5.15
CA LEU A 111 8.45 5.18 4.51
C LEU A 111 8.02 6.65 4.34
N HIS A 112 8.31 7.52 5.31
CA HIS A 112 8.03 8.97 5.18
C HIS A 112 8.72 9.60 3.97
N ARG A 113 10.03 9.35 3.81
CA ARG A 113 10.80 9.88 2.69
C ARG A 113 10.30 9.33 1.36
N LEU A 114 9.93 8.08 1.36
CA LEU A 114 9.43 7.37 0.19
C LEU A 114 8.05 7.91 -0.24
N LEU A 115 7.11 8.09 0.68
CA LEU A 115 5.80 8.67 0.39
C LEU A 115 5.92 10.14 -0.01
N ALA A 116 6.78 10.93 0.64
CA ALA A 116 7.07 12.30 0.23
C ALA A 116 7.66 12.37 -1.18
N GLY A 117 8.55 11.45 -1.52
CA GLY A 117 9.10 11.30 -2.86
C GLY A 117 8.03 10.94 -3.90
N LEU A 118 7.12 10.04 -3.57
CA LEU A 118 5.99 9.65 -4.42
C LEU A 118 5.04 10.84 -4.67
N LEU A 119 4.69 11.57 -3.61
CA LEU A 119 3.87 12.79 -3.73
C LEU A 119 4.57 13.87 -4.56
N GLY A 120 5.88 14.02 -4.43
CA GLY A 120 6.67 14.93 -5.28
C GLY A 120 6.62 14.57 -6.76
N GLU A 121 6.40 13.32 -7.12
CA GLU A 121 6.20 12.86 -8.49
C GLU A 121 4.72 12.94 -8.96
N ALA A 122 3.76 13.14 -8.04
CA ALA A 122 2.33 13.14 -8.35
C ALA A 122 1.94 14.07 -9.49
N VAL A 123 2.51 15.29 -9.50
CA VAL A 123 2.25 16.28 -10.54
C VAL A 123 2.81 15.83 -11.90
N ARG A 124 3.91 15.12 -11.91
CA ARG A 124 4.60 14.66 -13.13
C ARG A 124 4.08 13.31 -13.61
N ARG A 125 3.56 12.50 -12.71
CA ARG A 125 3.15 11.11 -12.93
C ARG A 125 1.87 10.77 -12.17
N PRO A 126 0.74 11.37 -12.51
CA PRO A 126 -0.54 11.13 -11.80
C PRO A 126 -0.90 9.64 -11.77
N GLN A 127 -0.66 8.92 -12.87
CA GLN A 127 -0.93 7.48 -12.97
C GLN A 127 -0.14 6.62 -11.95
N LEU A 128 1.03 7.09 -11.48
CA LEU A 128 1.79 6.38 -10.45
C LEU A 128 1.06 6.47 -9.10
N VAL A 129 0.46 7.61 -8.79
CA VAL A 129 -0.34 7.80 -7.57
C VAL A 129 -1.62 7.00 -7.63
N GLU A 130 -2.34 7.04 -8.74
CA GLU A 130 -3.54 6.21 -8.97
C GLU A 130 -3.23 4.72 -8.74
N ARG A 131 -2.16 4.21 -9.37
CA ARG A 131 -1.74 2.82 -9.19
C ARG A 131 -1.27 2.51 -7.77
N PHE A 132 -0.69 3.48 -7.06
CA PHE A 132 -0.37 3.33 -5.65
C PHE A 132 -1.64 3.20 -4.81
N GLU A 133 -2.64 4.03 -5.06
CA GLU A 133 -3.93 3.94 -4.39
C GLU A 133 -4.60 2.59 -4.65
N ASP A 134 -4.65 2.15 -5.89
CA ASP A 134 -5.29 0.91 -6.32
C ASP A 134 -4.59 -0.37 -5.83
N THR A 135 -3.27 -0.31 -5.58
CA THR A 135 -2.49 -1.51 -5.27
C THR A 135 -2.08 -1.58 -3.80
N VAL A 136 -1.73 -0.43 -3.21
CA VAL A 136 -1.14 -0.38 -1.87
C VAL A 136 -2.15 0.05 -0.80
N THR A 137 -3.10 0.93 -1.15
CA THR A 137 -4.08 1.42 -0.18
C THR A 137 -5.48 0.84 -0.37
N ALA A 138 -5.70 0.07 -1.43
CA ALA A 138 -7.02 -0.45 -1.82
C ALA A 138 -7.72 -1.20 -0.67
N ALA A 139 -7.06 -2.17 -0.06
CA ALA A 139 -7.66 -2.99 1.00
C ALA A 139 -8.16 -2.15 2.18
N ARG A 140 -7.39 -1.14 2.60
CA ARG A 140 -7.80 -0.23 3.66
C ARG A 140 -8.94 0.69 3.22
N ARG A 141 -8.86 1.24 1.99
CA ARG A 141 -9.93 2.09 1.44
C ARG A 141 -11.24 1.32 1.32
N ASP A 142 -11.18 0.07 0.89
CA ASP A 142 -12.36 -0.79 0.79
C ASP A 142 -12.95 -1.10 2.16
N ALA A 143 -12.12 -1.38 3.16
CA ALA A 143 -12.59 -1.58 4.53
C ALA A 143 -13.22 -0.31 5.13
N LEU A 144 -12.65 0.88 4.88
CA LEU A 144 -13.27 2.16 5.26
C LEU A 144 -14.59 2.38 4.55
N ARG A 145 -14.64 2.10 3.23
CA ARG A 145 -15.85 2.22 2.43
C ARG A 145 -16.97 1.31 2.93
N GLN A 146 -16.62 0.08 3.29
CA GLN A 146 -17.56 -0.86 3.86
C GLN A 146 -18.07 -0.37 5.23
N ALA A 147 -17.19 0.03 6.15
CA ALA A 147 -17.59 0.51 7.48
C ALA A 147 -18.50 1.75 7.39
N LEU A 148 -18.22 2.69 6.49
CA LEU A 148 -19.05 3.87 6.28
C LEU A 148 -20.44 3.52 5.71
N ARG A 149 -20.52 2.59 4.76
CA ARG A 149 -21.81 2.11 4.24
C ARG A 149 -22.63 1.41 5.32
N GLU A 150 -22.00 0.51 6.09
CA GLU A 150 -22.67 -0.15 7.24
C GLU A 150 -23.20 0.90 8.23
N GLY A 151 -22.45 1.96 8.52
CA GLY A 151 -22.89 3.04 9.38
C GLY A 151 -24.07 3.85 8.82
N MET A 152 -24.16 4.05 7.51
CA MET A 152 -25.34 4.65 6.88
C MET A 152 -26.55 3.71 6.90
N ASP A 153 -26.34 2.43 6.63
CA ASP A 153 -27.40 1.43 6.60
C ASP A 153 -28.00 1.18 8.00
N SER A 154 -27.16 1.26 9.04
CA SER A 154 -27.62 1.18 10.45
C SER A 154 -28.27 2.46 10.98
N GLY A 155 -28.16 3.57 10.24
CA GLY A 155 -28.64 4.90 10.66
C GLY A 155 -27.73 5.61 11.66
N GLU A 156 -26.54 5.10 11.96
CA GLU A 156 -25.54 5.79 12.78
C GLU A 156 -24.97 7.02 12.06
N LEU A 157 -24.84 6.94 10.74
CA LEU A 157 -24.42 8.06 9.89
C LEU A 157 -25.60 8.58 9.07
N ARG A 158 -25.59 9.88 8.81
CA ARG A 158 -26.62 10.51 7.96
C ARG A 158 -26.64 9.86 6.56
N PRO A 159 -27.82 9.67 5.97
CA PRO A 159 -27.94 9.16 4.61
C PRO A 159 -27.34 10.16 3.61
N GLY A 160 -26.83 9.64 2.48
CA GLY A 160 -26.28 10.47 1.40
C GLY A 160 -24.90 11.06 1.68
N LEU A 161 -24.17 10.53 2.67
CA LEU A 161 -22.77 10.87 2.89
C LEU A 161 -21.95 10.44 1.66
N ASP A 162 -21.15 11.37 1.12
CA ASP A 162 -20.15 11.02 0.10
C ASP A 162 -19.05 10.18 0.76
N VAL A 163 -19.00 8.90 0.38
CA VAL A 163 -18.09 7.93 1.00
C VAL A 163 -16.63 8.21 0.66
N ASP A 164 -16.34 8.64 -0.55
CA ASP A 164 -14.95 8.94 -0.95
C ASP A 164 -14.47 10.21 -0.25
N GLN A 165 -15.29 11.26 -0.15
CA GLN A 165 -15.00 12.45 0.64
C GLN A 165 -14.81 12.11 2.14
N ALA A 166 -15.63 11.22 2.69
CA ALA A 166 -15.49 10.76 4.06
C ALA A 166 -14.14 10.07 4.31
N ILE A 167 -13.69 9.23 3.38
CA ILE A 167 -12.38 8.58 3.44
C ILE A 167 -11.26 9.62 3.40
N GLU A 168 -11.38 10.65 2.55
CA GLU A 168 -10.39 11.74 2.49
C GLU A 168 -10.32 12.52 3.80
N LEU A 169 -11.47 12.83 4.43
CA LEU A 169 -11.52 13.50 5.72
C LEU A 169 -10.90 12.66 6.84
N LEU A 170 -11.08 11.35 6.83
CA LEU A 170 -10.50 10.45 7.83
C LEU A 170 -9.00 10.24 7.65
N THR A 171 -8.52 10.20 6.41
CA THR A 171 -7.12 9.86 6.12
C THR A 171 -6.22 11.07 5.89
N GLY A 172 -6.76 12.15 5.34
CA GLY A 172 -6.02 13.37 4.96
C GLY A 172 -5.26 14.03 6.11
N PRO A 173 -5.84 14.26 7.29
CA PRO A 173 -5.13 14.86 8.42
C PRO A 173 -3.93 14.01 8.88
N MET A 174 -4.07 12.68 8.85
CA MET A 174 -3.00 11.76 9.20
C MET A 174 -1.84 11.85 8.18
N LEU A 175 -2.16 11.79 6.89
CA LEU A 175 -1.19 11.94 5.81
C LEU A 175 -0.51 13.31 5.83
N SER A 176 -1.28 14.39 6.05
CA SER A 176 -0.73 15.74 6.19
C SER A 176 0.28 15.82 7.32
N ARG A 177 -0.03 15.24 8.49
CA ARG A 177 0.86 15.27 9.64
C ARG A 177 2.14 14.47 9.42
N LEU A 178 2.00 13.27 8.89
CA LEU A 178 3.12 12.37 8.65
C LEU A 178 4.00 12.83 7.48
N ILE A 179 3.41 13.17 6.34
CA ILE A 179 4.16 13.40 5.10
C ILE A 179 4.54 14.85 4.94
N LEU A 180 3.57 15.79 5.04
CA LEU A 180 3.84 17.19 4.77
C LEU A 180 4.53 17.90 5.94
N ARG A 181 4.13 17.56 7.18
CA ARG A 181 4.70 18.19 8.38
C ARG A 181 5.84 17.38 8.98
N GLN A 182 6.09 16.17 8.50
CA GLN A 182 7.14 15.26 9.00
C GLN A 182 7.13 15.12 10.53
N LYS A 183 5.92 15.12 11.12
CA LYS A 183 5.73 14.95 12.57
C LYS A 183 5.35 13.52 12.88
N THR A 184 6.04 12.97 13.86
CA THR A 184 5.69 11.67 14.41
C THR A 184 4.30 11.73 15.05
N VAL A 185 3.51 10.69 14.86
CA VAL A 185 2.24 10.47 15.56
C VAL A 185 2.49 9.35 16.57
N GLU A 186 2.69 9.72 17.83
CA GLU A 186 3.16 8.80 18.86
C GLU A 186 2.09 7.84 19.37
N SER A 187 0.81 8.24 19.30
CA SER A 187 -0.30 7.46 19.84
C SER A 187 -1.53 7.44 18.93
N ALA A 188 -2.44 6.52 19.19
CA ALA A 188 -3.74 6.44 18.52
C ALA A 188 -4.64 7.65 18.79
N ALA A 189 -4.37 8.45 19.83
CA ALA A 189 -5.20 9.60 20.22
C ALA A 189 -5.45 10.59 19.07
N PHE A 190 -4.52 10.69 18.11
CA PHE A 190 -4.73 11.55 16.95
C PHE A 190 -5.75 10.94 15.97
N ALA A 191 -5.71 9.63 15.75
CA ALA A 191 -6.70 8.94 14.94
C ALA A 191 -8.09 9.01 15.61
N GLU A 192 -8.15 8.80 16.93
CA GLU A 192 -9.38 8.95 17.72
C GLU A 192 -9.98 10.35 17.57
N SER A 193 -9.15 11.41 17.71
CA SER A 193 -9.59 12.80 17.55
C SER A 193 -10.15 13.08 16.14
N ILE A 194 -9.52 12.55 15.09
CA ILE A 194 -10.02 12.67 13.71
C ILE A 194 -11.39 12.01 13.58
N VAL A 195 -11.51 10.77 14.05
CA VAL A 195 -12.75 10.00 13.95
C VAL A 195 -13.86 10.64 14.79
N ASP A 196 -13.58 11.06 16.00
CA ASP A 196 -14.58 11.72 16.86
C ASP A 196 -15.08 13.03 16.24
N THR A 197 -14.19 13.84 15.68
CA THR A 197 -14.55 15.05 14.94
C THR A 197 -15.41 14.74 13.72
N PHE A 198 -15.03 13.72 12.95
CA PHE A 198 -15.80 13.28 11.79
C PHE A 198 -17.20 12.79 12.19
N LEU A 199 -17.30 11.92 13.19
CA LEU A 199 -18.58 11.38 13.67
C LEU A 199 -19.50 12.48 14.23
N ASN A 200 -18.95 13.46 14.94
CA ASN A 200 -19.74 14.59 15.45
C ASN A 200 -20.36 15.44 14.34
N GLY A 201 -19.73 15.49 13.15
CA GLY A 201 -20.26 16.22 11.99
C GLY A 201 -21.17 15.39 11.06
N THR A 202 -21.20 14.05 11.23
CA THR A 202 -21.85 13.14 10.27
C THR A 202 -22.88 12.21 10.89
N ARG A 203 -23.00 12.17 12.21
CA ARG A 203 -24.05 11.42 12.89
C ARG A 203 -25.44 11.94 12.52
N THR A 204 -26.40 11.04 12.46
CA THR A 204 -27.80 11.42 12.38
C THR A 204 -28.18 12.16 13.66
N HIS A 205 -28.49 13.44 13.56
CA HIS A 205 -29.10 14.16 14.67
C HIS A 205 -30.61 13.92 14.64
N PRO A 206 -31.27 13.58 15.77
CA PRO A 206 -32.72 13.64 15.84
C PRO A 206 -33.14 15.06 15.44
N GLU A 207 -34.09 15.14 14.51
CA GLU A 207 -34.60 16.42 14.02
C GLU A 207 -34.96 17.31 15.23
N LEU A 208 -34.36 18.50 15.27
CA LEU A 208 -34.86 19.54 16.14
C LEU A 208 -36.30 19.81 15.72
N PRO A 209 -37.29 19.77 16.62
CA PRO A 209 -38.67 20.07 16.27
C PRO A 209 -38.69 21.42 15.53
N SER A 210 -39.26 21.39 14.32
CA SER A 210 -39.46 22.57 13.49
C SER A 210 -40.31 23.56 14.31
N GLY A 211 -39.67 24.65 14.75
CA GLY A 211 -40.35 25.76 15.43
C GLY A 211 -41.19 26.59 14.45
#